data_23f34ac44c7e78b6af49d62423f35992
#
_entry.id   23f34ac44c7e78b6af49d62423f35992
#
_cell.length_a   1.000
_cell.length_b   1.000
_cell.length_c   1.000
_cell.angle_alpha   90.00
_cell.angle_beta   90.00
_cell.angle_gamma   90.00
#
_symmetry.space_group_name_H-M   'P 1'
#
loop_
_entity.id
_entity.type
_entity.pdbx_description
1 polymer ?
#
loop_
_entity_poly.entity_id
_entity_poly.type
_entity_poly.pdbx_seq_one_letter_code
_entity_poly.pdbx_strand_id
1 'polypeptide(L)'
;TALNASNYTLAGNDRLGGVNGNDVGVTINLGDTIEFNINAAGHPFYIKTAQGAGVNNLVNGVENNGSENGAVRWKPTLPGIYYYQCSVHNAMYGIIKVENSLSVGGVVTYTATFNIDQQAVDSGRVINSALAIASSPSKTSDVSDRSDNGDDTDGNTTNDETIINTSAIPAITVIKEVSSITDVNSN
;
A
#
# COMPACT_ATOMS: atom_id res chain seq x y z
N THR A 1 -5.34 -27.55 -11.09
CA THR A 1 -5.30 -28.99 -10.78
C THR A 1 -4.17 -29.30 -9.80
N ALA A 2 -4.23 -30.47 -9.13
CA ALA A 2 -3.13 -31.01 -8.35
C ALA A 2 -2.93 -32.49 -8.76
N LEU A 3 -1.73 -32.79 -9.19
CA LEU A 3 -1.35 -34.14 -9.60
C LEU A 3 -0.46 -34.84 -8.57
N ASN A 4 -0.01 -34.12 -7.56
CA ASN A 4 0.87 -34.57 -6.48
C ASN A 4 0.71 -33.66 -5.24
N ALA A 5 1.38 -34.01 -4.15
CA ALA A 5 1.34 -33.31 -2.89
C ALA A 5 2.29 -32.08 -2.83
N SER A 6 2.87 -31.67 -3.95
CA SER A 6 3.90 -30.61 -3.97
C SER A 6 3.41 -29.32 -4.56
N ASN A 7 2.50 -29.35 -5.56
CA ASN A 7 2.15 -28.17 -6.32
C ASN A 7 0.67 -28.15 -6.74
N TYR A 8 0.12 -26.95 -6.86
CA TYR A 8 -1.01 -26.68 -7.74
C TYR A 8 -0.50 -26.28 -9.13
N THR A 9 -1.01 -26.90 -10.19
CA THR A 9 -0.77 -26.45 -11.56
C THR A 9 -1.92 -25.56 -11.98
N LEU A 10 -1.63 -24.30 -12.28
CA LEU A 10 -2.57 -23.32 -12.79
C LEU A 10 -2.40 -23.14 -14.30
N ALA A 11 -3.49 -22.83 -14.97
CA ALA A 11 -3.52 -22.39 -16.36
C ALA A 11 -4.70 -21.44 -16.55
N GLY A 12 -4.47 -20.27 -17.16
CA GLY A 12 -5.50 -19.25 -17.34
C GLY A 12 -4.89 -17.91 -17.72
N ASN A 13 -5.57 -16.85 -17.34
CA ASN A 13 -5.09 -15.50 -17.52
C ASN A 13 -5.29 -14.71 -16.22
N ASP A 14 -4.39 -13.80 -15.98
CA ASP A 14 -4.51 -12.77 -14.96
C ASP A 14 -4.43 -11.37 -15.58
N ARG A 15 -4.27 -10.33 -14.76
CA ARG A 15 -4.13 -8.95 -15.22
C ARG A 15 -2.92 -8.74 -16.14
N LEU A 16 -1.87 -9.51 -15.96
CA LEU A 16 -0.60 -9.36 -16.70
C LEU A 16 -0.55 -10.25 -17.96
N GLY A 17 -1.52 -11.11 -18.16
CA GLY A 17 -1.61 -12.01 -19.33
C GLY A 17 -1.74 -13.46 -18.97
N GLY A 18 -1.16 -14.35 -19.80
CA GLY A 18 -1.25 -15.80 -19.62
C GLY A 18 -0.49 -16.29 -18.38
N VAL A 19 -1.16 -17.10 -17.57
CA VAL A 19 -0.61 -17.77 -16.40
C VAL A 19 -0.59 -19.27 -16.66
N ASN A 20 0.58 -19.91 -16.58
CA ASN A 20 0.69 -21.37 -16.75
C ASN A 20 1.90 -21.91 -15.98
N GLY A 21 1.67 -22.89 -15.12
CA GLY A 21 2.75 -23.56 -14.38
C GLY A 21 2.36 -23.98 -12.96
N ASN A 22 3.37 -24.45 -12.23
CA ASN A 22 3.23 -24.92 -10.86
C ASN A 22 3.40 -23.76 -9.88
N ASP A 23 2.46 -23.63 -8.97
CA ASP A 23 2.44 -22.62 -7.88
C ASP A 23 2.75 -21.19 -8.36
N VAL A 24 2.35 -20.88 -9.60
CA VAL A 24 2.61 -19.59 -10.23
C VAL A 24 1.86 -18.45 -9.53
N GLY A 25 2.49 -17.28 -9.47
CA GLY A 25 1.84 -16.08 -8.99
C GLY A 25 0.72 -15.61 -9.91
N VAL A 26 -0.29 -15.00 -9.33
CA VAL A 26 -1.45 -14.40 -10.02
C VAL A 26 -1.60 -12.96 -9.58
N THR A 27 -1.78 -12.04 -10.53
CA THR A 27 -1.99 -10.62 -10.25
C THR A 27 -3.37 -10.16 -10.70
N ILE A 28 -4.09 -9.50 -9.82
CA ILE A 28 -5.43 -8.95 -10.10
C ILE A 28 -5.54 -7.52 -9.58
N ASN A 29 -6.49 -6.76 -10.10
CA ASN A 29 -6.80 -5.44 -9.57
C ASN A 29 -7.78 -5.53 -8.40
N LEU A 30 -7.68 -4.58 -7.50
CA LEU A 30 -8.69 -4.39 -6.46
C LEU A 30 -10.06 -4.20 -7.08
N GLY A 31 -11.05 -4.97 -6.60
CA GLY A 31 -12.42 -4.96 -7.10
C GLY A 31 -12.69 -5.91 -8.27
N ASP A 32 -11.67 -6.52 -8.88
CA ASP A 32 -11.86 -7.63 -9.82
C ASP A 32 -12.37 -8.88 -9.08
N THR A 33 -13.05 -9.76 -9.79
CA THR A 33 -13.38 -11.09 -9.28
C THR A 33 -12.43 -12.10 -9.88
N ILE A 34 -11.70 -12.81 -9.02
CA ILE A 34 -10.91 -13.96 -9.45
C ILE A 34 -11.71 -15.26 -9.24
N GLU A 35 -11.61 -16.14 -10.20
CA GLU A 35 -12.20 -17.47 -10.13
C GLU A 35 -11.12 -18.54 -10.39
N PHE A 36 -11.03 -19.49 -9.48
CA PHE A 36 -10.21 -20.69 -9.64
C PHE A 36 -11.14 -21.90 -9.83
N ASN A 37 -11.07 -22.53 -10.99
CA ASN A 37 -11.77 -23.78 -11.26
C ASN A 37 -10.94 -24.95 -10.76
N ILE A 38 -11.29 -25.47 -9.60
CA ILE A 38 -10.55 -26.48 -8.88
C ILE A 38 -10.91 -27.87 -9.39
N ASN A 39 -9.87 -28.69 -9.60
CA ASN A 39 -9.94 -30.14 -9.77
C ASN A 39 -8.69 -30.72 -9.10
N ALA A 40 -8.77 -30.94 -7.79
CA ALA A 40 -7.63 -31.22 -6.92
C ALA A 40 -8.05 -32.09 -5.73
N ALA A 41 -8.59 -33.28 -6.01
CA ALA A 41 -9.05 -34.24 -5.01
C ALA A 41 -7.94 -34.53 -3.96
N GLY A 42 -8.27 -34.45 -2.68
CA GLY A 42 -7.35 -34.61 -1.55
C GLY A 42 -6.48 -33.37 -1.27
N HIS A 43 -6.70 -32.26 -2.00
CA HIS A 43 -5.93 -31.02 -1.86
C HIS A 43 -6.87 -29.81 -1.74
N PRO A 44 -7.49 -29.58 -0.55
CA PRO A 44 -8.41 -28.46 -0.35
C PRO A 44 -7.73 -27.10 -0.63
N PHE A 45 -8.31 -26.32 -1.52
CA PHE A 45 -7.77 -25.04 -2.00
C PHE A 45 -8.34 -23.87 -1.19
N TYR A 46 -7.50 -23.18 -0.47
CA TYR A 46 -7.88 -22.02 0.34
C TYR A 46 -7.19 -20.74 -0.12
N ILE A 47 -7.91 -19.61 -0.04
CA ILE A 47 -7.31 -18.27 -0.15
C ILE A 47 -7.06 -17.76 1.27
N LYS A 48 -5.81 -17.32 1.53
CA LYS A 48 -5.30 -17.00 2.86
C LYS A 48 -4.53 -15.67 2.89
N THR A 49 -4.45 -15.07 4.07
CA THR A 49 -3.63 -13.86 4.31
C THR A 49 -2.19 -14.18 4.69
N ALA A 50 -1.88 -15.43 5.02
CA ALA A 50 -0.52 -15.91 5.30
C ALA A 50 -0.36 -17.36 4.87
N GLN A 51 0.85 -17.73 4.51
CA GLN A 51 1.24 -19.09 4.16
C GLN A 51 1.08 -20.07 5.34
N GLY A 52 0.93 -21.34 5.02
CA GLY A 52 0.94 -22.44 5.98
C GLY A 52 -0.27 -23.36 5.81
N ALA A 53 -0.03 -24.65 6.05
CA ALA A 53 -1.08 -25.67 6.07
C ALA A 53 -2.13 -25.40 7.16
N GLY A 54 -3.23 -26.12 7.12
CA GLY A 54 -4.37 -25.91 8.03
C GLY A 54 -5.30 -24.79 7.55
N VAL A 55 -6.26 -24.47 8.38
CA VAL A 55 -7.37 -23.56 8.07
C VAL A 55 -7.28 -22.24 8.86
N ASN A 56 -6.08 -21.81 9.21
CA ASN A 56 -5.84 -20.50 9.82
C ASN A 56 -5.64 -19.44 8.75
N ASN A 57 -5.82 -18.17 9.12
CA ASN A 57 -5.58 -17.00 8.27
C ASN A 57 -6.40 -17.01 6.96
N LEU A 58 -7.62 -17.51 7.02
CA LEU A 58 -8.53 -17.51 5.87
C LEU A 58 -8.94 -16.08 5.50
N VAL A 59 -9.02 -15.81 4.21
CA VAL A 59 -9.59 -14.59 3.70
C VAL A 59 -11.11 -14.64 3.80
N ASN A 60 -11.72 -13.59 4.33
CA ASN A 60 -13.18 -13.46 4.41
C ASN A 60 -13.77 -13.17 3.01
N GLY A 61 -15.02 -13.61 2.80
CA GLY A 61 -15.75 -13.33 1.57
C GLY A 61 -15.30 -14.16 0.36
N VAL A 62 -14.56 -15.24 0.56
CA VAL A 62 -14.24 -16.21 -0.48
C VAL A 62 -15.35 -17.24 -0.58
N GLU A 63 -15.96 -17.36 -1.75
CA GLU A 63 -16.96 -18.40 -2.02
C GLU A 63 -16.28 -19.76 -2.21
N ASN A 64 -16.83 -20.80 -1.60
CA ASN A 64 -16.33 -22.19 -1.63
C ASN A 64 -14.86 -22.33 -1.22
N ASN A 65 -14.38 -21.49 -0.29
CA ASN A 65 -13.01 -21.55 0.21
C ASN A 65 -12.74 -22.94 0.84
N GLY A 66 -11.74 -23.65 0.35
CA GLY A 66 -11.43 -25.02 0.76
C GLY A 66 -11.99 -26.10 -0.17
N SER A 67 -12.53 -25.73 -1.31
CA SER A 67 -13.03 -26.72 -2.28
C SER A 67 -11.89 -27.53 -2.89
N GLU A 68 -12.16 -28.81 -3.14
CA GLU A 68 -11.31 -29.71 -3.91
C GLU A 68 -11.80 -29.89 -5.35
N ASN A 69 -13.05 -29.46 -5.62
CA ASN A 69 -13.66 -29.53 -6.95
C ASN A 69 -14.69 -28.41 -7.12
N GLY A 70 -14.70 -27.76 -8.29
CA GLY A 70 -15.59 -26.66 -8.60
C GLY A 70 -14.94 -25.28 -8.45
N ALA A 71 -15.73 -24.24 -8.48
CA ALA A 71 -15.23 -22.86 -8.52
C ALA A 71 -15.04 -22.28 -7.11
N VAL A 72 -13.86 -21.76 -6.84
CA VAL A 72 -13.54 -20.87 -5.72
C VAL A 72 -13.49 -19.46 -6.27
N ARG A 73 -14.32 -18.53 -5.71
CA ARG A 73 -14.41 -17.15 -6.18
C ARG A 73 -14.08 -16.18 -5.07
N TRP A 74 -13.42 -15.11 -5.44
CA TRP A 74 -13.09 -14.05 -4.51
C TRP A 74 -13.04 -12.68 -5.19
N LYS A 75 -13.63 -11.70 -4.51
CA LYS A 75 -13.52 -10.28 -4.86
C LYS A 75 -12.82 -9.55 -3.73
N PRO A 76 -11.52 -9.23 -3.86
CA PRO A 76 -10.77 -8.54 -2.82
C PRO A 76 -11.31 -7.13 -2.57
N THR A 77 -11.29 -6.71 -1.32
CA THR A 77 -11.68 -5.39 -0.85
C THR A 77 -10.49 -4.55 -0.38
N LEU A 78 -9.31 -5.16 -0.26
CA LEU A 78 -8.07 -4.51 0.13
C LEU A 78 -6.93 -4.97 -0.80
N PRO A 79 -6.03 -4.06 -1.20
CA PRO A 79 -4.82 -4.44 -1.93
C PRO A 79 -3.84 -5.14 -1.00
N GLY A 80 -2.94 -5.93 -1.57
CA GLY A 80 -1.92 -6.63 -0.79
C GLY A 80 -1.50 -7.96 -1.38
N ILE A 81 -0.75 -8.70 -0.59
CA ILE A 81 -0.29 -10.05 -0.91
C ILE A 81 -1.14 -11.06 -0.17
N TYR A 82 -1.70 -11.98 -0.91
CA TYR A 82 -2.48 -13.12 -0.44
C TYR A 82 -1.90 -14.41 -1.01
N TYR A 83 -2.41 -15.53 -0.57
CA TYR A 83 -1.90 -16.83 -0.96
C TYR A 83 -3.05 -17.77 -1.29
N TYR A 84 -2.93 -18.53 -2.37
CA TYR A 84 -3.68 -19.77 -2.47
C TYR A 84 -2.84 -20.90 -1.89
N GLN A 85 -3.45 -21.77 -1.09
CA GLN A 85 -2.72 -22.74 -0.27
C GLN A 85 -3.54 -23.99 -0.04
N CYS A 86 -2.89 -25.15 -0.15
CA CYS A 86 -3.44 -26.42 0.32
C CYS A 86 -3.42 -26.48 1.85
N SER A 87 -4.55 -26.90 2.46
CA SER A 87 -4.60 -27.07 3.92
C SER A 87 -3.82 -28.28 4.43
N VAL A 88 -3.51 -29.24 3.57
CA VAL A 88 -2.83 -30.50 3.94
C VAL A 88 -1.32 -30.41 3.70
N HIS A 89 -0.89 -29.73 2.64
CA HIS A 89 0.50 -29.71 2.20
C HIS A 89 1.09 -28.31 2.26
N ASN A 90 2.06 -28.12 3.13
CA ASN A 90 2.64 -26.80 3.42
C ASN A 90 3.38 -26.18 2.22
N ALA A 91 3.96 -27.01 1.35
CA ALA A 91 4.69 -26.53 0.17
C ALA A 91 3.79 -26.16 -1.02
N MET A 92 2.51 -26.60 -1.00
CA MET A 92 1.55 -26.35 -2.09
C MET A 92 0.88 -24.99 -1.93
N TYR A 93 1.49 -23.93 -2.43
CA TYR A 93 0.93 -22.57 -2.37
C TYR A 93 1.47 -21.70 -3.50
N GLY A 94 0.74 -20.64 -3.83
CA GLY A 94 1.25 -19.55 -4.66
C GLY A 94 0.72 -18.22 -4.20
N ILE A 95 1.21 -17.16 -4.81
CA ILE A 95 0.93 -15.78 -4.44
C ILE A 95 -0.25 -15.24 -5.26
N ILE A 96 -1.17 -14.54 -4.61
CA ILE A 96 -2.15 -13.68 -5.27
C ILE A 96 -1.79 -12.24 -4.89
N LYS A 97 -1.35 -11.47 -5.87
CA LYS A 97 -1.08 -10.03 -5.70
C LYS A 97 -2.31 -9.24 -6.09
N VAL A 98 -2.89 -8.51 -5.16
CA VAL A 98 -3.98 -7.57 -5.40
C VAL A 98 -3.41 -6.17 -5.49
N GLU A 99 -3.48 -5.56 -6.66
CA GLU A 99 -2.98 -4.21 -6.91
C GLU A 99 -4.11 -3.18 -6.86
N ASN A 100 -3.80 -1.99 -6.38
CA ASN A 100 -4.69 -0.86 -6.61
C ASN A 100 -4.72 -0.56 -8.11
N SER A 101 -5.91 -0.47 -8.69
CA SER A 101 -6.07 0.05 -10.03
C SER A 101 -6.96 1.29 -10.02
N LEU A 102 -6.57 2.28 -10.80
CA LEU A 102 -7.44 3.38 -11.16
C LEU A 102 -8.17 3.02 -12.46
N SER A 103 -9.49 3.10 -12.43
CA SER A 103 -10.27 3.08 -13.68
C SER A 103 -9.95 4.31 -14.51
N VAL A 104 -10.23 4.27 -15.79
CA VAL A 104 -10.12 5.46 -16.67
C VAL A 104 -10.93 6.61 -16.07
N GLY A 105 -10.26 7.73 -15.82
CA GLY A 105 -10.85 8.90 -15.14
C GLY A 105 -10.94 8.79 -13.62
N GLY A 106 -10.44 7.69 -13.03
CA GLY A 106 -10.38 7.53 -11.57
C GLY A 106 -9.36 8.46 -10.94
N VAL A 107 -9.66 8.93 -9.72
CA VAL A 107 -8.80 9.80 -8.92
C VAL A 107 -8.55 9.14 -7.57
N VAL A 108 -7.30 9.18 -7.11
CA VAL A 108 -6.93 8.82 -5.73
C VAL A 108 -6.34 10.04 -5.05
N THR A 109 -6.84 10.34 -3.86
CA THR A 109 -6.32 11.41 -3.03
C THR A 109 -5.53 10.84 -1.87
N TYR A 110 -4.30 11.31 -1.70
CA TYR A 110 -3.46 10.99 -0.55
C TYR A 110 -3.32 12.22 0.34
N THR A 111 -3.32 12.02 1.65
CA THR A 111 -3.07 13.07 2.63
C THR A 111 -1.82 12.70 3.41
N ALA A 112 -0.90 13.66 3.52
CA ALA A 112 0.26 13.54 4.37
C ALA A 112 0.25 14.68 5.40
N THR A 113 0.68 14.38 6.63
CA THR A 113 0.81 15.38 7.70
C THR A 113 2.30 15.53 8.03
N PHE A 114 2.77 16.76 8.06
CA PHE A 114 4.11 17.12 8.49
C PHE A 114 4.03 18.02 9.72
N ASN A 115 4.74 17.67 10.78
CA ASN A 115 4.87 18.52 11.95
C ASN A 115 6.04 19.50 11.74
N ILE A 116 5.76 20.80 11.81
CA ILE A 116 6.80 21.82 11.73
C ILE A 116 7.61 21.78 13.03
N ASP A 117 8.86 21.39 12.92
CA ASP A 117 9.83 21.40 14.01
C ASP A 117 10.71 22.68 13.98
N GLN A 118 11.59 22.82 14.95
CA GLN A 118 12.48 24.00 15.04
C GLN A 118 13.38 24.11 13.81
N GLN A 119 13.84 23.01 13.26
CA GLN A 119 14.69 23.01 12.05
C GLN A 119 13.93 23.56 10.84
N ALA A 120 12.67 23.19 10.68
CA ALA A 120 11.82 23.72 9.62
C ALA A 120 11.57 25.24 9.78
N VAL A 121 11.42 25.73 11.02
CA VAL A 121 11.31 27.15 11.30
C VAL A 121 12.62 27.88 10.99
N ASP A 122 13.75 27.35 11.42
CA ASP A 122 15.07 27.95 11.25
C ASP A 122 15.48 27.99 9.76
N SER A 123 15.00 27.04 8.94
CA SER A 123 15.24 27.02 7.49
C SER A 123 14.42 28.07 6.74
N GLY A 124 13.43 28.68 7.39
CA GLY A 124 12.54 29.68 6.81
C GLY A 124 11.51 29.16 5.84
N ARG A 125 11.52 27.87 5.53
CA ARG A 125 10.57 27.23 4.61
C ARG A 125 10.50 25.72 4.79
N VAL A 126 9.37 25.15 4.41
CA VAL A 126 9.19 23.71 4.18
C VAL A 126 8.94 23.49 2.69
N ILE A 127 9.64 22.53 2.12
CA ILE A 127 9.52 22.16 0.71
C ILE A 127 8.87 20.78 0.65
N ASN A 128 7.84 20.62 -0.17
CA ASN A 128 7.19 19.35 -0.41
C ASN A 128 7.15 19.02 -1.89
N SER A 129 7.45 17.77 -2.21
CA SER A 129 7.32 17.19 -3.55
C SER A 129 6.90 15.73 -3.42
N ALA A 130 6.02 15.28 -4.27
CA ALA A 130 5.57 13.90 -4.33
C ALA A 130 5.89 13.28 -5.69
N LEU A 131 6.22 12.00 -5.70
CA LEU A 131 6.38 11.21 -6.92
C LEU A 131 5.29 10.14 -6.95
N ALA A 132 4.44 10.20 -7.97
CA ALA A 132 3.49 9.14 -8.27
C ALA A 132 4.11 8.16 -9.26
N ILE A 133 3.97 6.87 -8.98
CA ILE A 133 4.40 5.79 -9.88
C ILE A 133 3.20 4.88 -10.11
N ALA A 134 2.93 4.58 -11.36
CA ALA A 134 1.85 3.71 -11.77
C ALA A 134 2.32 2.64 -12.76
N SER A 135 1.46 1.67 -12.99
CA SER A 135 1.68 0.63 -13.99
C SER A 135 0.58 0.69 -15.03
N SER A 136 0.92 0.74 -16.30
CA SER A 136 -0.05 0.54 -17.38
C SER A 136 -0.43 -0.95 -17.48
N PRO A 137 -1.49 -1.31 -18.20
CA PRO A 137 -1.84 -2.70 -18.42
C PRO A 137 -0.66 -3.52 -18.95
N SER A 138 -0.40 -4.67 -18.35
CA SER A 138 0.69 -5.59 -18.71
C SER A 138 2.12 -5.07 -18.51
N LYS A 139 2.29 -3.97 -17.77
CA LYS A 139 3.60 -3.42 -17.42
C LYS A 139 3.67 -3.10 -15.92
N THR A 140 4.86 -2.81 -15.42
CA THR A 140 5.08 -2.50 -14.00
C THR A 140 5.91 -1.22 -13.88
N SER A 141 5.43 -0.26 -13.09
CA SER A 141 6.12 0.99 -12.78
C SER A 141 6.64 1.74 -14.01
N ASP A 142 5.87 1.72 -15.10
CA ASP A 142 6.24 2.28 -16.40
C ASP A 142 5.71 3.70 -16.64
N VAL A 143 4.93 4.22 -15.70
CA VAL A 143 4.40 5.58 -15.70
C VAL A 143 4.78 6.25 -14.38
N SER A 144 5.34 7.43 -14.45
CA SER A 144 5.63 8.23 -13.26
C SER A 144 5.39 9.70 -13.54
N ASP A 145 4.98 10.41 -12.51
CA ASP A 145 4.78 11.84 -12.54
C ASP A 145 5.14 12.45 -11.18
N ARG A 146 5.71 13.66 -11.22
CA ARG A 146 6.06 14.41 -10.01
C ARG A 146 5.02 15.49 -9.77
N SER A 147 4.72 15.75 -8.51
CA SER A 147 3.77 16.81 -8.14
C SER A 147 4.21 18.17 -8.63
N ASP A 148 3.23 18.95 -9.02
CA ASP A 148 3.29 20.35 -9.34
C ASP A 148 2.68 21.17 -8.20
N ASN A 149 3.11 22.40 -7.98
CA ASN A 149 2.57 23.31 -6.95
C ASN A 149 1.25 23.97 -7.38
N GLY A 150 0.92 23.92 -8.69
CA GLY A 150 -0.27 24.52 -9.28
C GLY A 150 -0.17 26.03 -9.51
N ASP A 151 1.02 26.61 -9.45
CA ASP A 151 1.29 28.02 -9.73
C ASP A 151 2.17 28.18 -10.96
N ASP A 152 1.56 28.34 -12.12
CA ASP A 152 2.25 28.55 -13.40
C ASP A 152 2.76 29.98 -13.59
N THR A 153 2.52 30.89 -12.62
CA THR A 153 2.88 32.30 -12.76
C THR A 153 4.33 32.60 -12.43
N ASP A 154 5.02 31.68 -11.78
CA ASP A 154 6.44 31.79 -11.43
C ASP A 154 7.39 31.42 -12.59
N GLY A 155 6.82 30.93 -13.71
CA GLY A 155 7.57 30.56 -14.92
C GLY A 155 7.94 29.07 -15.00
N ASN A 156 7.58 28.28 -14.00
CA ASN A 156 7.61 26.83 -14.03
C ASN A 156 6.17 26.29 -14.15
N THR A 157 5.93 25.41 -15.10
CA THR A 157 4.59 24.88 -15.40
C THR A 157 4.48 23.37 -15.17
N THR A 158 5.55 22.74 -14.70
CA THR A 158 5.60 21.28 -14.51
C THR A 158 6.61 20.88 -13.45
N ASN A 159 6.23 19.94 -12.59
CA ASN A 159 7.13 19.23 -11.66
C ASN A 159 7.85 20.13 -10.64
N ASP A 160 7.29 21.25 -10.27
CA ASP A 160 7.87 22.11 -9.26
C ASP A 160 7.38 21.80 -7.83
N GLU A 161 8.12 22.33 -6.89
CA GLU A 161 7.92 22.01 -5.48
C GLU A 161 6.93 22.95 -4.83
N THR A 162 6.06 22.43 -3.99
CA THR A 162 5.24 23.29 -3.11
C THR A 162 6.10 23.84 -1.98
N ILE A 163 6.19 25.16 -1.88
CA ILE A 163 6.97 25.86 -0.84
C ILE A 163 6.03 26.51 0.15
N ILE A 164 6.17 26.17 1.42
CA ILE A 164 5.49 26.83 2.54
C ILE A 164 6.52 27.61 3.33
N ASN A 165 6.43 28.94 3.31
CA ASN A 165 7.33 29.80 4.08
C ASN A 165 6.98 29.70 5.57
N THR A 166 7.99 29.49 6.40
CA THR A 166 7.90 29.50 7.85
C THR A 166 8.53 30.78 8.38
N SER A 167 7.82 31.50 9.26
CA SER A 167 8.35 32.72 9.90
C SER A 167 8.66 32.43 11.35
N ALA A 168 9.90 32.61 11.75
CA ALA A 168 10.22 32.72 13.17
C ALA A 168 9.83 34.10 13.67
N ILE A 169 8.97 34.17 14.67
CA ILE A 169 8.69 35.41 15.43
C ILE A 169 9.43 35.26 16.77
N PRO A 170 10.68 35.70 16.86
CA PRO A 170 11.40 35.60 18.12
C PRO A 170 10.78 36.57 19.13
N ALA A 171 10.39 36.06 20.26
CA ALA A 171 9.92 36.86 21.39
C ALA A 171 10.76 36.51 22.62
N ILE A 172 11.30 37.53 23.25
CA ILE A 172 11.95 37.39 24.56
C ILE A 172 11.25 38.32 25.56
N THR A 173 10.86 37.75 26.69
CA THR A 173 10.31 38.54 27.80
C THR A 173 11.24 38.34 28.96
N VAL A 174 11.77 39.48 29.48
CA VAL A 174 12.60 39.48 30.68
C VAL A 174 11.79 40.09 31.81
N ILE A 175 11.52 39.31 32.84
CA ILE A 175 10.89 39.77 34.06
C ILE A 175 12.00 39.88 35.12
N LYS A 176 12.16 41.07 35.68
CA LYS A 176 13.08 41.31 36.80
C LYS A 176 12.24 41.55 38.04
N GLU A 177 12.37 40.71 39.02
CA GLU A 177 11.75 40.85 40.32
C GLU A 177 12.80 41.22 41.37
N VAL A 178 12.46 42.18 42.24
CA VAL A 178 13.27 42.47 43.43
C VAL A 178 12.72 41.65 44.59
N SER A 179 13.43 40.62 44.98
CA SER A 179 12.98 39.67 46.01
C SER A 179 13.17 40.20 47.44
N SER A 180 14.13 41.12 47.66
CA SER A 180 14.29 41.81 48.94
C SER A 180 15.12 43.09 48.78
N ILE A 181 14.85 44.06 49.59
CA ILE A 181 15.68 45.24 49.82
C ILE A 181 16.08 45.19 51.28
N THR A 182 17.36 45.11 51.55
CA THR A 182 17.89 45.20 52.91
C THR A 182 18.43 46.63 53.08
N ASP A 183 17.80 47.40 53.93
CA ASP A 183 18.34 48.68 54.34
C ASP A 183 19.52 48.48 55.28
N VAL A 184 20.69 48.85 54.80
CA VAL A 184 21.98 48.74 55.58
C VAL A 184 22.33 49.96 56.37
N ASN A 185 21.40 50.98 56.39
CA ASN A 185 21.65 52.31 57.05
C ASN A 185 20.70 52.60 58.23
N SER A 186 20.25 51.52 58.93
CA SER A 186 19.56 51.80 60.22
C SER A 186 20.59 52.11 61.28
N ASN A 187 20.80 53.40 61.58
CA ASN A 187 21.37 53.90 62.81
C ASN A 187 20.29 54.01 63.88
#